data_6d46a2aa190fff883efcd292b5b35dcd
#
_entry.id   6d46a2aa190fff883efcd292b5b35dcd
#
_cell.length_a   1.000
_cell.length_b   1.000
_cell.length_c   1.000
_cell.angle_alpha   90.00
_cell.angle_beta   90.00
_cell.angle_gamma   90.00
#
_symmetry.space_group_name_H-M   'P 1'
#
loop_
_entity.id
_entity.type
_entity.pdbx_description
1 polymer ?
#
loop_
_entity_poly.entity_id
_entity_poly.type
_entity_poly.pdbx_seq_one_letter_code
_entity_poly.pdbx_strand_id
1 'polypeptide(L)'
;NDGSVSGSPLKPANPAFAAASEFTKLLTARGITVRDSPDIGESSIDTPTIATLESAPMSEIVAEMLTNSDNNTAELLVKEIGLVGRGAGTRVDGLTVIANKIAEWGLPGAGVALLDASGLDRGNLLTCRLLTELLQRDGNEGLVTTGMALAGKTGTLRDVFLTGPGSGTMRAKTGTLNGVKSLSGVMPLDDGRASYFSLVMNGSGVSTVNFYRPIWNNLASALAFGDARIDVNKLLPLKPNSQP
;
A
#
# COMPACT_ATOMS: atom_id res chain seq x y z
N ASN A 1 -7.71 4.66 -10.09
CA ASN A 1 -7.04 5.73 -9.38
C ASN A 1 -7.57 7.09 -9.85
N ASP A 2 -8.07 7.91 -8.97
CA ASP A 2 -8.58 9.25 -9.26
C ASP A 2 -7.47 10.26 -9.57
N GLY A 3 -6.21 9.88 -9.36
CA GLY A 3 -5.07 10.74 -9.58
C GLY A 3 -4.97 11.93 -8.64
N SER A 4 -5.80 11.97 -7.64
CA SER A 4 -5.78 13.01 -6.64
C SER A 4 -4.80 12.60 -5.55
N VAL A 5 -3.69 13.33 -5.48
CA VAL A 5 -2.83 13.34 -4.32
C VAL A 5 -3.17 14.59 -3.53
N SER A 6 -3.27 14.50 -2.22
CA SER A 6 -3.62 15.65 -1.37
C SER A 6 -2.72 16.84 -1.67
N GLY A 7 -3.34 17.97 -2.10
CA GLY A 7 -2.63 19.18 -2.49
C GLY A 7 -2.00 19.16 -3.88
N SER A 8 -2.15 18.07 -4.64
CA SER A 8 -1.65 17.97 -6.02
C SER A 8 -2.71 18.34 -7.04
N PRO A 9 -2.31 18.79 -8.23
CA PRO A 9 -3.25 18.97 -9.32
C PRO A 9 -3.92 17.63 -9.65
N LEU A 10 -5.13 17.71 -10.18
CA LEU A 10 -5.86 16.56 -10.68
C LEU A 10 -4.99 15.79 -11.68
N LYS A 11 -5.13 14.47 -11.69
CA LYS A 11 -4.45 13.61 -12.63
C LYS A 11 -4.81 14.04 -14.06
N PRO A 12 -3.85 14.32 -14.93
CA PRO A 12 -4.15 14.75 -16.28
C PRO A 12 -4.84 13.63 -17.06
N ALA A 13 -5.83 13.99 -17.85
CA ALA A 13 -6.52 13.06 -18.75
C ALA A 13 -5.56 12.43 -19.78
N ASN A 14 -4.54 13.18 -20.18
CA ASN A 14 -3.47 12.72 -21.05
C ASN A 14 -2.12 12.97 -20.37
N PRO A 15 -1.51 11.95 -19.73
CA PRO A 15 -0.24 12.10 -19.03
C PRO A 15 0.94 12.48 -19.94
N ALA A 16 0.99 11.97 -21.17
CA ALA A 16 2.05 12.26 -22.12
C ALA A 16 2.02 13.75 -22.54
N PHE A 17 0.83 14.28 -22.84
CA PHE A 17 0.65 15.70 -23.14
C PHE A 17 0.99 16.59 -21.93
N ALA A 18 0.59 16.19 -20.74
CA ALA A 18 0.91 16.94 -19.52
C ALA A 18 2.42 16.97 -19.27
N ALA A 19 3.12 15.86 -19.47
CA ALA A 19 4.58 15.80 -19.36
C ALA A 19 5.28 16.70 -20.40
N ALA A 20 4.84 16.63 -21.65
CA ALA A 20 5.38 17.50 -22.71
C ALA A 20 5.14 18.98 -22.39
N SER A 21 3.94 19.32 -21.91
CA SER A 21 3.58 20.70 -21.54
C SER A 21 4.45 21.22 -20.39
N GLU A 22 4.64 20.40 -19.34
CA GLU A 22 5.46 20.78 -18.20
C GLU A 22 6.94 20.89 -18.59
N PHE A 23 7.43 19.97 -19.41
CA PHE A 23 8.79 20.02 -19.92
C PHE A 23 9.04 21.27 -20.76
N THR A 24 8.10 21.65 -21.63
CA THR A 24 8.16 22.91 -22.40
C THR A 24 8.25 24.13 -21.49
N LYS A 25 7.47 24.21 -20.43
CA LYS A 25 7.54 25.30 -19.44
C LYS A 25 8.91 25.35 -18.75
N LEU A 26 9.45 24.18 -18.36
CA LEU A 26 10.76 24.11 -17.71
C LEU A 26 11.90 24.53 -18.63
N LEU A 27 11.84 24.22 -19.92
CA LEU A 27 12.79 24.65 -20.92
C LEU A 27 12.72 26.18 -21.11
N THR A 28 11.53 26.71 -21.30
CA THR A 28 11.29 28.14 -21.47
C THR A 28 11.76 28.95 -20.26
N ALA A 29 11.48 28.45 -19.05
CA ALA A 29 11.94 29.09 -17.81
C ALA A 29 13.47 29.15 -17.69
N ARG A 30 14.18 28.28 -18.43
CA ARG A 30 15.66 28.25 -18.51
C ARG A 30 16.21 28.99 -19.72
N GLY A 31 15.38 29.76 -20.43
CA GLY A 31 15.79 30.56 -21.59
C GLY A 31 15.93 29.76 -22.88
N ILE A 32 15.47 28.53 -22.93
CA ILE A 32 15.46 27.71 -24.14
C ILE A 32 14.18 28.02 -24.93
N THR A 33 14.36 28.46 -26.19
CA THR A 33 13.23 28.74 -27.09
C THR A 33 12.66 27.42 -27.62
N VAL A 34 11.43 27.11 -27.26
CA VAL A 34 10.65 26.00 -27.85
C VAL A 34 9.77 26.60 -28.94
N ARG A 35 9.90 26.12 -30.17
CA ARG A 35 9.25 26.73 -31.34
C ARG A 35 7.80 26.29 -31.49
N ASP A 36 7.53 25.01 -31.23
CA ASP A 36 6.22 24.40 -31.43
C ASP A 36 5.48 24.21 -30.11
N SER A 37 4.16 24.07 -30.19
CA SER A 37 3.33 23.71 -29.03
C SER A 37 3.63 22.28 -28.58
N PRO A 38 3.56 21.98 -27.26
CA PRO A 38 3.70 20.61 -26.79
C PRO A 38 2.63 19.72 -27.40
N ASP A 39 3.03 18.53 -27.81
CA ASP A 39 2.15 17.53 -28.40
C ASP A 39 2.56 16.11 -27.99
N ILE A 40 1.76 15.14 -28.36
CA ILE A 40 2.01 13.72 -28.15
C ILE A 40 2.46 13.06 -29.44
N GLY A 41 3.35 12.07 -29.31
CA GLY A 41 3.84 11.33 -30.48
C GLY A 41 4.62 10.09 -30.04
N GLU A 42 5.00 9.30 -31.04
CA GLU A 42 5.92 8.18 -30.85
C GLU A 42 7.32 8.63 -31.27
N SER A 43 8.33 8.27 -30.47
CA SER A 43 9.71 8.51 -30.84
C SER A 43 10.14 7.59 -31.98
N SER A 44 10.84 8.13 -32.98
CA SER A 44 11.49 7.29 -33.99
C SER A 44 12.59 6.45 -33.34
N ILE A 45 12.76 5.20 -33.83
CA ILE A 45 13.84 4.33 -33.39
C ILE A 45 15.24 4.92 -33.64
N ASP A 46 15.36 5.80 -34.61
CA ASP A 46 16.61 6.47 -34.98
C ASP A 46 16.84 7.80 -34.25
N THR A 47 15.96 8.16 -33.30
CA THR A 47 16.12 9.41 -32.55
C THR A 47 17.31 9.30 -31.60
N PRO A 48 18.33 10.18 -31.72
CA PRO A 48 19.49 10.13 -30.83
C PRO A 48 19.08 10.46 -29.38
N THR A 49 19.64 9.72 -28.43
CA THR A 49 19.47 10.04 -27.00
C THR A 49 20.21 11.33 -26.65
N ILE A 50 19.51 12.36 -26.22
CA ILE A 50 20.08 13.65 -25.82
C ILE A 50 20.51 13.60 -24.35
N ALA A 51 19.70 12.98 -23.49
CA ALA A 51 19.97 12.82 -22.07
C ALA A 51 19.24 11.60 -21.52
N THR A 52 19.79 11.04 -20.48
CA THR A 52 19.16 9.93 -19.70
C THR A 52 18.96 10.39 -18.27
N LEU A 53 17.77 10.14 -17.75
CA LEU A 53 17.44 10.33 -16.34
C LEU A 53 16.97 8.98 -15.79
N GLU A 54 17.63 8.51 -14.75
CA GLU A 54 17.22 7.29 -14.04
C GLU A 54 16.20 7.62 -12.94
N SER A 55 15.22 6.75 -12.77
CA SER A 55 14.30 6.82 -11.64
C SER A 55 15.00 6.45 -10.33
N ALA A 56 14.36 6.73 -9.19
CA ALA A 56 14.77 6.13 -7.93
C ALA A 56 14.74 4.59 -8.03
N PRO A 57 15.54 3.87 -7.22
CA PRO A 57 15.49 2.42 -7.15
C PRO A 57 14.08 1.92 -6.82
N MET A 58 13.70 0.74 -7.32
CA MET A 58 12.37 0.16 -7.10
C MET A 58 12.02 0.04 -5.61
N SER A 59 13.00 -0.26 -4.77
CA SER A 59 12.81 -0.31 -3.31
C SER A 59 12.33 1.02 -2.71
N GLU A 60 12.84 2.14 -3.19
CA GLU A 60 12.41 3.47 -2.74
C GLU A 60 11.02 3.82 -3.28
N ILE A 61 10.72 3.48 -4.54
CA ILE A 61 9.41 3.67 -5.14
C ILE A 61 8.34 2.89 -4.36
N VAL A 62 8.63 1.63 -4.02
CA VAL A 62 7.72 0.78 -3.23
C VAL A 62 7.59 1.33 -1.80
N ALA A 63 8.67 1.77 -1.18
CA ALA A 63 8.64 2.34 0.16
C ALA A 63 7.80 3.63 0.21
N GLU A 64 7.95 4.53 -0.77
CA GLU A 64 7.13 5.72 -0.87
C GLU A 64 5.64 5.38 -1.06
N MET A 65 5.34 4.47 -1.98
CA MET A 65 3.98 3.98 -2.22
C MET A 65 3.33 3.42 -0.95
N LEU A 66 4.05 2.60 -0.19
CA LEU A 66 3.54 1.99 1.04
C LEU A 66 3.37 3.02 2.16
N THR A 67 4.36 3.89 2.35
CA THR A 67 4.34 4.94 3.38
C THR A 67 3.18 5.91 3.18
N ASN A 68 2.97 6.40 1.95
CA ASN A 68 1.98 7.42 1.63
C ASN A 68 0.66 6.84 1.13
N SER A 69 0.60 5.52 0.89
CA SER A 69 -0.58 4.85 0.33
C SER A 69 -0.94 5.39 -1.07
N ASP A 70 0.06 5.47 -1.96
CA ASP A 70 -0.14 5.98 -3.31
C ASP A 70 -0.79 4.92 -4.21
N ASN A 71 -2.08 5.10 -4.43
CA ASN A 71 -2.89 4.24 -5.28
C ASN A 71 -2.42 4.25 -6.75
N ASN A 72 -1.89 5.38 -7.22
CA ASN A 72 -1.45 5.50 -8.61
C ASN A 72 -0.22 4.64 -8.86
N THR A 73 0.77 4.76 -8.00
CA THR A 73 1.98 3.95 -8.09
C THR A 73 1.64 2.46 -7.98
N ALA A 74 0.72 2.05 -7.10
CA ALA A 74 0.27 0.66 -7.02
C ALA A 74 -0.32 0.16 -8.35
N GLU A 75 -1.20 0.96 -8.99
CA GLU A 75 -1.80 0.60 -10.29
C GLU A 75 -0.79 0.59 -11.45
N LEU A 76 0.26 1.40 -11.39
CA LEU A 76 1.33 1.36 -12.38
C LEU A 76 2.23 0.15 -12.17
N LEU A 77 2.62 -0.13 -10.93
CA LEU A 77 3.47 -1.28 -10.61
C LEU A 77 2.82 -2.62 -10.99
N VAL A 78 1.51 -2.80 -10.82
CA VAL A 78 0.85 -4.02 -11.26
C VAL A 78 0.94 -4.21 -12.78
N LYS A 79 0.90 -3.11 -13.55
CA LYS A 79 1.08 -3.18 -15.01
C LYS A 79 2.53 -3.54 -15.38
N GLU A 80 3.51 -2.99 -14.69
CA GLU A 80 4.92 -3.37 -14.87
C GLU A 80 5.16 -4.84 -14.53
N ILE A 81 4.55 -5.34 -13.45
CA ILE A 81 4.56 -6.77 -13.09
C ILE A 81 3.97 -7.61 -14.23
N GLY A 82 2.87 -7.17 -14.84
CA GLY A 82 2.26 -7.83 -16.00
C GLY A 82 3.16 -7.83 -17.21
N LEU A 83 3.79 -6.69 -17.52
CA LEU A 83 4.71 -6.54 -18.63
C LEU A 83 5.91 -7.49 -18.50
N VAL A 84 6.56 -7.50 -17.35
CA VAL A 84 7.74 -8.34 -17.09
C VAL A 84 7.36 -9.82 -17.01
N GLY A 85 6.26 -10.16 -16.36
CA GLY A 85 5.90 -11.56 -16.10
C GLY A 85 5.12 -12.25 -17.23
N ARG A 86 4.46 -11.49 -18.10
CA ARG A 86 3.59 -12.03 -19.17
C ARG A 86 3.74 -11.34 -20.52
N GLY A 87 4.57 -10.32 -20.63
CA GLY A 87 4.77 -9.56 -21.87
C GLY A 87 3.67 -8.54 -22.18
N ALA A 88 2.72 -8.31 -21.26
CA ALA A 88 1.63 -7.35 -21.44
C ALA A 88 1.45 -6.47 -20.20
N GLY A 89 1.60 -5.15 -20.38
CA GLY A 89 1.49 -4.15 -19.34
C GLY A 89 0.03 -3.85 -18.94
N THR A 90 -0.75 -4.89 -18.65
CA THR A 90 -2.15 -4.74 -18.24
C THR A 90 -2.35 -5.07 -16.75
N ARG A 91 -3.39 -4.51 -16.16
CA ARG A 91 -3.78 -4.87 -14.77
C ARG A 91 -4.07 -6.36 -14.64
N VAL A 92 -4.79 -6.94 -15.60
CA VAL A 92 -5.18 -8.36 -15.58
C VAL A 92 -3.96 -9.28 -15.57
N ASP A 93 -2.97 -8.99 -16.42
CA ASP A 93 -1.74 -9.78 -16.47
C ASP A 93 -0.94 -9.63 -15.16
N GLY A 94 -0.83 -8.43 -14.63
CA GLY A 94 -0.15 -8.19 -13.37
C GLY A 94 -0.82 -8.89 -12.19
N LEU A 95 -2.14 -8.80 -12.07
CA LEU A 95 -2.89 -9.52 -11.02
C LEU A 95 -2.78 -11.04 -11.17
N THR A 96 -2.70 -11.55 -12.41
CA THR A 96 -2.45 -12.96 -12.67
C THR A 96 -1.06 -13.38 -12.16
N VAL A 97 -0.03 -12.57 -12.40
CA VAL A 97 1.32 -12.83 -11.88
C VAL A 97 1.32 -12.83 -10.36
N ILE A 98 0.63 -11.87 -9.72
CA ILE A 98 0.51 -11.80 -8.25
C ILE A 98 -0.19 -13.05 -7.71
N ALA A 99 -1.32 -13.47 -8.30
CA ALA A 99 -2.03 -14.67 -7.87
C ALA A 99 -1.16 -15.94 -7.96
N ASN A 100 -0.42 -16.08 -9.07
CA ASN A 100 0.53 -17.17 -9.24
C ASN A 100 1.66 -17.15 -8.21
N LYS A 101 2.15 -15.94 -7.86
CA LYS A 101 3.21 -15.77 -6.88
C LYS A 101 2.72 -16.13 -5.45
N ILE A 102 1.48 -15.78 -5.10
CA ILE A 102 0.84 -16.19 -3.84
C ILE A 102 0.82 -17.72 -3.75
N ALA A 103 0.43 -18.41 -4.82
CA ALA A 103 0.41 -19.87 -4.88
C ALA A 103 1.81 -20.49 -4.82
N GLU A 104 2.76 -19.95 -5.59
CA GLU A 104 4.17 -20.38 -5.60
C GLU A 104 4.82 -20.28 -4.22
N TRP A 105 4.49 -19.24 -3.48
CA TRP A 105 5.00 -19.03 -2.11
C TRP A 105 4.28 -19.87 -1.07
N GLY A 106 3.26 -20.66 -1.46
CA GLY A 106 2.47 -21.47 -0.54
C GLY A 106 1.60 -20.66 0.41
N LEU A 107 1.34 -19.38 0.07
CA LEU A 107 0.49 -18.52 0.89
C LEU A 107 -0.99 -18.87 0.73
N PRO A 108 -1.83 -18.61 1.76
CA PRO A 108 -3.24 -19.00 1.74
C PRO A 108 -4.05 -18.16 0.74
N GLY A 109 -4.30 -18.72 -0.45
CA GLY A 109 -5.07 -18.08 -1.51
C GLY A 109 -6.59 -18.28 -1.43
N ALA A 110 -7.08 -19.15 -0.56
CA ALA A 110 -8.52 -19.40 -0.41
C ALA A 110 -9.26 -18.14 0.07
N GLY A 111 -10.31 -17.75 -0.65
CA GLY A 111 -11.09 -16.54 -0.35
C GLY A 111 -10.42 -15.23 -0.78
N VAL A 112 -9.36 -15.30 -1.59
CA VAL A 112 -8.69 -14.13 -2.17
C VAL A 112 -9.21 -13.86 -3.56
N ALA A 113 -9.57 -12.60 -3.82
CA ALA A 113 -9.88 -12.10 -5.16
C ALA A 113 -9.25 -10.70 -5.30
N LEU A 114 -8.47 -10.51 -6.34
CA LEU A 114 -7.78 -9.24 -6.63
C LEU A 114 -8.35 -8.67 -7.94
N LEU A 115 -8.93 -7.49 -7.87
CA LEU A 115 -9.52 -6.79 -9.01
C LEU A 115 -8.74 -5.52 -9.38
N ASP A 116 -7.99 -4.97 -8.44
CA ASP A 116 -7.05 -3.87 -8.63
C ASP A 116 -5.81 -4.04 -7.73
N ALA A 117 -4.85 -3.13 -7.85
CA ALA A 117 -3.65 -3.10 -7.02
C ALA A 117 -3.72 -2.04 -5.92
N SER A 118 -4.60 -1.06 -6.06
CA SER A 118 -4.79 0.04 -5.12
C SER A 118 -5.67 -0.31 -3.92
N GLY A 119 -6.47 -1.36 -4.03
CA GLY A 119 -7.44 -1.76 -3.01
C GLY A 119 -8.71 -0.89 -3.00
N LEU A 120 -8.98 -0.12 -4.07
CA LEU A 120 -10.16 0.73 -4.18
C LEU A 120 -11.39 -0.03 -4.67
N ASP A 121 -11.20 -1.10 -5.44
CA ASP A 121 -12.31 -1.92 -5.91
C ASP A 121 -12.92 -2.71 -4.75
N ARG A 122 -14.23 -2.57 -4.57
CA ARG A 122 -14.97 -3.25 -3.50
C ARG A 122 -15.08 -4.76 -3.68
N GLY A 123 -14.82 -5.26 -4.86
CA GLY A 123 -14.75 -6.68 -5.16
C GLY A 123 -13.44 -7.35 -4.72
N ASN A 124 -12.44 -6.57 -4.29
CA ASN A 124 -11.24 -7.14 -3.69
C ASN A 124 -11.60 -7.92 -2.42
N LEU A 125 -11.15 -9.15 -2.34
CA LEU A 125 -11.30 -10.01 -1.17
C LEU A 125 -9.93 -10.45 -0.69
N LEU A 126 -9.63 -10.21 0.57
CA LEU A 126 -8.38 -10.59 1.23
C LEU A 126 -8.67 -11.20 2.60
N THR A 127 -7.80 -12.10 3.04
CA THR A 127 -7.87 -12.65 4.39
C THR A 127 -6.77 -12.03 5.27
N CYS A 128 -7.07 -11.79 6.54
CA CYS A 128 -6.06 -11.37 7.50
C CYS A 128 -4.90 -12.37 7.59
N ARG A 129 -5.19 -13.65 7.39
CA ARG A 129 -4.19 -14.71 7.38
C ARG A 129 -3.19 -14.52 6.24
N LEU A 130 -3.65 -14.27 5.00
CA LEU A 130 -2.75 -14.00 3.87
C LEU A 130 -1.83 -12.81 4.17
N LEU A 131 -2.40 -11.70 4.67
CA LEU A 131 -1.62 -10.50 4.97
C LEU A 131 -0.59 -10.74 6.07
N THR A 132 -0.96 -11.49 7.12
CA THR A 132 -0.04 -11.81 8.22
C THR A 132 1.09 -12.74 7.75
N GLU A 133 0.77 -13.80 6.99
CA GLU A 133 1.80 -14.72 6.47
C GLU A 133 2.70 -14.05 5.43
N LEU A 134 2.17 -13.11 4.62
CA LEU A 134 2.99 -12.29 3.72
C LEU A 134 4.00 -11.43 4.49
N LEU A 135 3.56 -10.77 5.57
CA LEU A 135 4.43 -9.97 6.43
C LEU A 135 5.47 -10.84 7.16
N GLN A 136 5.09 -12.02 7.63
CA GLN A 136 6.03 -12.97 8.23
C GLN A 136 7.09 -13.42 7.23
N ARG A 137 6.71 -13.64 5.97
CA ARG A 137 7.63 -13.98 4.90
C ARG A 137 8.60 -12.84 4.59
N ASP A 138 8.14 -11.59 4.55
CA ASP A 138 8.99 -10.41 4.34
C ASP A 138 9.95 -10.19 5.52
N GLY A 139 9.48 -10.46 6.72
CA GLY A 139 10.25 -10.32 7.95
C GLY A 139 10.29 -8.90 8.49
N ASN A 140 10.89 -8.73 9.65
CA ASN A 140 10.95 -7.44 10.35
C ASN A 140 11.79 -6.39 9.60
N GLU A 141 12.81 -6.84 8.88
CA GLU A 141 13.77 -6.04 8.11
C GLU A 141 13.48 -6.06 6.59
N GLY A 142 12.38 -6.67 6.18
CA GLY A 142 12.00 -6.81 4.79
C GLY A 142 11.63 -5.48 4.12
N LEU A 143 11.68 -5.45 2.80
CA LEU A 143 11.42 -4.23 2.01
C LEU A 143 9.99 -3.73 2.18
N VAL A 144 9.02 -4.63 2.29
CA VAL A 144 7.61 -4.25 2.52
C VAL A 144 7.46 -3.66 3.91
N THR A 145 7.99 -4.34 4.93
CA THR A 145 7.92 -3.91 6.33
C THR A 145 8.59 -2.55 6.52
N THR A 146 9.83 -2.40 6.05
CA THR A 146 10.59 -1.15 6.21
C THR A 146 10.01 0.02 5.39
N GLY A 147 9.33 -0.28 4.28
CA GLY A 147 8.65 0.71 3.44
C GLY A 147 7.30 1.20 4.00
N MET A 148 6.69 0.50 4.97
CA MET A 148 5.42 0.93 5.56
C MET A 148 5.57 2.18 6.44
N ALA A 149 4.46 2.89 6.65
CA ALA A 149 4.40 4.05 7.52
C ALA A 149 4.80 3.68 8.97
N LEU A 150 5.63 4.53 9.58
CA LEU A 150 6.08 4.40 10.98
C LEU A 150 5.13 5.14 11.91
N ALA A 151 4.63 4.45 12.90
CA ALA A 151 3.66 4.95 13.88
C ALA A 151 4.15 6.22 14.58
N GLY A 152 3.35 7.28 14.55
CA GLY A 152 3.63 8.58 15.13
C GLY A 152 4.73 9.38 14.41
N LYS A 153 5.18 8.96 13.20
CA LYS A 153 6.31 9.57 12.51
C LYS A 153 6.08 9.86 11.02
N THR A 154 5.64 8.88 10.25
CA THR A 154 5.63 9.01 8.78
C THR A 154 4.28 8.65 8.17
N GLY A 155 4.04 9.16 6.96
CA GLY A 155 2.97 8.76 6.06
C GLY A 155 1.59 8.75 6.71
N THR A 156 0.83 7.70 6.43
CA THR A 156 -0.56 7.55 6.91
C THR A 156 -0.68 7.30 8.42
N LEU A 157 0.43 7.09 9.12
CA LEU A 157 0.49 6.92 10.58
C LEU A 157 1.13 8.09 11.32
N ARG A 158 1.46 9.19 10.64
CA ARG A 158 2.13 10.35 11.25
C ARG A 158 1.42 10.85 12.50
N ASP A 159 0.09 10.91 12.46
CA ASP A 159 -0.76 11.42 13.55
C ASP A 159 -1.51 10.30 14.29
N VAL A 160 -0.97 9.07 14.20
CA VAL A 160 -1.53 7.87 14.84
C VAL A 160 -0.46 7.24 15.73
N PHE A 161 -0.84 6.77 16.91
CA PHE A 161 0.09 6.19 17.89
C PHE A 161 1.22 7.15 18.29
N LEU A 162 0.88 8.39 18.57
CA LEU A 162 1.84 9.42 18.99
C LEU A 162 2.54 9.06 20.31
N THR A 163 1.86 8.30 21.17
CA THR A 163 2.34 7.82 22.46
C THR A 163 1.90 6.39 22.71
N GLY A 164 2.49 5.72 23.70
CA GLY A 164 2.15 4.35 24.08
C GLY A 164 2.81 3.29 23.22
N PRO A 165 2.35 2.02 23.32
CA PRO A 165 2.95 0.91 22.60
C PRO A 165 2.94 1.12 21.08
N GLY A 166 4.05 0.79 20.44
CA GLY A 166 4.24 0.93 18.99
C GLY A 166 4.63 2.33 18.51
N SER A 167 4.55 3.37 19.37
CA SER A 167 4.98 4.72 19.00
C SER A 167 6.46 4.73 18.57
N GLY A 168 6.71 5.16 17.34
CA GLY A 168 8.07 5.23 16.78
C GLY A 168 8.74 3.88 16.45
N THR A 169 8.04 2.75 16.62
CA THR A 169 8.58 1.41 16.35
C THR A 169 7.69 0.56 15.45
N MET A 170 6.38 0.59 15.62
CA MET A 170 5.44 -0.18 14.80
C MET A 170 5.40 0.38 13.37
N ARG A 171 5.49 -0.50 12.40
CA ARG A 171 5.28 -0.18 10.99
C ARG A 171 4.03 -0.85 10.48
N ALA A 172 3.16 -0.09 9.83
CA ALA A 172 1.91 -0.66 9.32
C ALA A 172 1.38 0.07 8.09
N LYS A 173 0.60 -0.68 7.31
CA LYS A 173 -0.19 -0.19 6.20
C LYS A 173 -1.63 -0.01 6.63
N THR A 174 -2.18 1.16 6.37
CA THR A 174 -3.58 1.48 6.60
C THR A 174 -4.43 1.25 5.37
N GLY A 175 -5.71 0.93 5.56
CA GLY A 175 -6.72 0.94 4.52
C GLY A 175 -7.98 1.68 4.98
N THR A 176 -8.60 2.42 4.08
CA THR A 176 -9.82 3.16 4.38
C THR A 176 -10.71 3.25 3.13
N LEU A 177 -11.90 2.67 3.22
CA LEU A 177 -13.01 2.92 2.31
C LEU A 177 -14.25 3.24 3.14
N ASN A 178 -15.31 3.71 2.49
CA ASN A 178 -16.59 3.81 3.18
C ASN A 178 -17.04 2.41 3.64
N GLY A 179 -17.17 2.21 4.95
CA GLY A 179 -17.50 0.91 5.55
C GLY A 179 -16.35 -0.08 5.64
N VAL A 180 -15.10 0.34 5.39
CA VAL A 180 -13.90 -0.51 5.60
C VAL A 180 -12.82 0.30 6.30
N LYS A 181 -12.20 -0.30 7.32
CA LYS A 181 -11.01 0.25 7.98
C LYS A 181 -10.06 -0.88 8.33
N SER A 182 -8.79 -0.75 7.93
CA SER A 182 -7.80 -1.80 8.17
C SER A 182 -6.46 -1.25 8.65
N LEU A 183 -5.73 -2.11 9.35
CA LEU A 183 -4.36 -1.90 9.78
C LEU A 183 -3.64 -3.27 9.77
N SER A 184 -2.58 -3.38 8.98
CA SER A 184 -1.75 -4.60 8.93
C SER A 184 -0.28 -4.21 9.02
N GLY A 185 0.50 -4.93 9.80
CA GLY A 185 1.87 -4.51 10.02
C GLY A 185 2.68 -5.38 10.95
N VAL A 186 3.76 -4.80 11.41
CA VAL A 186 4.76 -5.45 12.27
C VAL A 186 5.06 -4.52 13.45
N MET A 187 5.05 -5.09 14.64
CA MET A 187 5.44 -4.41 15.87
C MET A 187 6.64 -5.14 16.48
N PRO A 188 7.84 -4.55 16.47
CA PRO A 188 8.99 -5.08 17.17
C PRO A 188 8.73 -5.14 18.69
N LEU A 189 9.24 -6.17 19.33
CA LEU A 189 9.14 -6.39 20.77
C LEU A 189 10.53 -6.18 21.42
N ASP A 190 10.54 -5.86 22.71
CA ASP A 190 11.76 -5.56 23.48
C ASP A 190 12.74 -6.74 23.56
N ASP A 191 12.27 -7.95 23.36
CA ASP A 191 13.08 -9.19 23.38
C ASP A 191 13.67 -9.58 22.02
N GLY A 192 13.57 -8.72 21.01
CA GLY A 192 14.07 -8.95 19.65
C GLY A 192 13.12 -9.74 18.75
N ARG A 193 11.97 -10.19 19.26
CA ARG A 193 10.89 -10.77 18.45
C ARG A 193 10.07 -9.68 17.76
N ALA A 194 9.13 -10.07 16.94
CA ALA A 194 8.17 -9.17 16.33
C ALA A 194 6.76 -9.80 16.31
N SER A 195 5.76 -8.98 16.55
CA SER A 195 4.36 -9.35 16.36
C SER A 195 3.90 -8.92 14.98
N TYR A 196 3.50 -9.87 14.14
CA TYR A 196 2.90 -9.64 12.83
C TYR A 196 1.39 -9.66 12.98
N PHE A 197 0.72 -8.66 12.44
CA PHE A 197 -0.72 -8.54 12.65
C PHE A 197 -1.47 -8.04 11.42
N SER A 198 -2.75 -8.38 11.35
CA SER A 198 -3.69 -7.84 10.38
C SER A 198 -5.06 -7.71 11.00
N LEU A 199 -5.64 -6.53 10.93
CA LEU A 199 -6.99 -6.21 11.37
C LEU A 199 -7.76 -5.58 10.21
N VAL A 200 -8.87 -6.19 9.81
CA VAL A 200 -9.79 -5.63 8.81
C VAL A 200 -11.18 -5.55 9.43
N MET A 201 -11.72 -4.36 9.46
CA MET A 201 -13.07 -4.08 9.96
C MET A 201 -13.97 -3.70 8.80
N ASN A 202 -15.12 -4.36 8.69
CA ASN A 202 -16.15 -4.10 7.69
C ASN A 202 -17.45 -3.73 8.39
N GLY A 203 -18.15 -2.73 7.89
CA GLY A 203 -19.45 -2.32 8.39
C GLY A 203 -19.65 -0.80 8.40
N SER A 204 -20.87 -0.37 8.66
CA SER A 204 -21.18 1.06 8.74
C SER A 204 -20.44 1.72 9.90
N GLY A 205 -19.88 2.90 9.64
CA GLY A 205 -19.23 3.73 10.67
C GLY A 205 -17.82 3.28 11.08
N VAL A 206 -17.31 2.11 10.65
CA VAL A 206 -15.99 1.61 11.08
C VAL A 206 -14.82 2.51 10.68
N SER A 207 -15.00 3.35 9.68
CA SER A 207 -13.98 4.31 9.22
C SER A 207 -14.00 5.64 10.00
N THR A 208 -14.94 5.84 10.93
CA THR A 208 -14.97 7.05 11.78
C THR A 208 -13.87 6.99 12.85
N VAL A 209 -13.21 8.12 13.08
CA VAL A 209 -12.07 8.22 14.00
C VAL A 209 -12.43 7.72 15.41
N ASN A 210 -13.57 8.12 15.93
CA ASN A 210 -14.02 7.73 17.27
C ASN A 210 -14.33 6.24 17.41
N PHE A 211 -14.55 5.53 16.28
CA PHE A 211 -14.77 4.10 16.29
C PHE A 211 -13.45 3.33 16.22
N TYR A 212 -12.64 3.56 15.19
CA TYR A 212 -11.47 2.70 14.95
C TYR A 212 -10.27 3.05 15.84
N ARG A 213 -10.09 4.31 16.24
CA ARG A 213 -8.90 4.73 16.99
C ARG A 213 -8.74 4.01 18.34
N PRO A 214 -9.79 3.85 19.16
CA PRO A 214 -9.70 3.06 20.39
C PRO A 214 -9.35 1.60 20.13
N ILE A 215 -9.93 1.00 19.08
CA ILE A 215 -9.65 -0.41 18.69
C ILE A 215 -8.18 -0.58 18.29
N TRP A 216 -7.64 0.34 17.51
CA TRP A 216 -6.24 0.32 17.11
C TRP A 216 -5.29 0.50 18.30
N ASN A 217 -5.62 1.38 19.24
CA ASN A 217 -4.82 1.57 20.46
C ASN A 217 -4.85 0.32 21.35
N ASN A 218 -6.00 -0.33 21.49
CA ASN A 218 -6.13 -1.59 22.23
C ASN A 218 -5.34 -2.72 21.53
N LEU A 219 -5.38 -2.79 20.19
CA LEU A 219 -4.57 -3.72 19.42
C LEU A 219 -3.08 -3.51 19.68
N ALA A 220 -2.58 -2.26 19.60
CA ALA A 220 -1.18 -1.96 19.88
C ALA A 220 -0.78 -2.37 21.30
N SER A 221 -1.64 -2.12 22.29
CA SER A 221 -1.43 -2.57 23.67
C SER A 221 -1.37 -4.09 23.78
N ALA A 222 -2.28 -4.81 23.12
CA ALA A 222 -2.28 -6.27 23.12
C ALA A 222 -1.04 -6.87 22.45
N LEU A 223 -0.60 -6.28 21.33
CA LEU A 223 0.61 -6.71 20.62
C LEU A 223 1.88 -6.52 21.46
N ALA A 224 1.95 -5.45 22.25
CA ALA A 224 3.09 -5.17 23.12
C ALA A 224 3.29 -6.23 24.23
N PHE A 225 2.21 -6.87 24.67
CA PHE A 225 2.28 -7.94 25.66
C PHE A 225 2.81 -9.26 25.12
N GLY A 226 3.08 -9.39 23.86
CA GLY A 226 3.78 -10.39 23.02
C GLY A 226 3.96 -11.83 23.51
N ASP A 227 3.86 -12.11 24.78
CA ASP A 227 4.11 -13.40 25.42
C ASP A 227 2.96 -13.92 26.29
N ALA A 228 1.84 -13.22 26.33
CA ALA A 228 0.65 -13.85 26.87
C ALA A 228 0.25 -14.97 25.89
N ARG A 229 0.78 -16.17 26.09
CA ARG A 229 0.18 -17.37 25.52
C ARG A 229 -1.27 -17.34 25.92
N ILE A 230 -2.10 -16.80 25.05
CA ILE A 230 -3.55 -16.87 25.25
C ILE A 230 -3.85 -18.37 25.26
N ASP A 231 -4.12 -18.87 26.45
CA ASP A 231 -4.62 -20.22 26.59
C ASP A 231 -5.96 -20.27 25.89
N VAL A 232 -5.94 -20.77 24.64
CA VAL A 232 -7.16 -20.87 23.80
C VAL A 232 -8.30 -21.62 24.51
N ASN A 233 -7.98 -22.46 25.52
CA ASN A 233 -8.97 -23.12 26.34
C ASN A 233 -9.70 -22.18 27.34
N LYS A 234 -9.11 -21.00 27.58
CA LYS A 234 -9.73 -19.92 28.38
C LYS A 234 -10.50 -18.91 27.56
N LEU A 235 -10.40 -18.96 26.24
CA LEU A 235 -11.27 -18.20 25.34
C LEU A 235 -12.63 -18.91 25.31
N LEU A 236 -13.50 -18.53 26.22
CA LEU A 236 -14.90 -18.96 26.15
C LEU A 236 -15.47 -18.44 24.82
N PRO A 237 -16.14 -19.29 24.03
CA PRO A 237 -16.84 -18.81 22.85
C PRO A 237 -17.82 -17.72 23.28
N LEU A 238 -17.79 -16.58 22.59
CA LEU A 238 -18.83 -15.56 22.75
C LEU A 238 -20.17 -16.26 22.52
N LYS A 239 -21.00 -16.35 23.58
CA LYS A 239 -22.35 -16.88 23.41
C LYS A 239 -23.05 -15.99 22.40
N PRO A 240 -23.67 -16.55 21.34
CA PRO A 240 -24.53 -15.75 20.50
C PRO A 240 -25.54 -15.04 21.41
N ASN A 241 -25.69 -13.73 21.24
CA ASN A 241 -26.78 -13.02 21.91
C ASN A 241 -28.07 -13.70 21.48
N SER A 242 -28.69 -14.47 22.37
CA SER A 242 -30.07 -14.89 22.23
C SER A 242 -30.89 -13.60 22.30
N GLN A 243 -31.22 -13.02 21.16
CA GLN A 243 -32.27 -12.03 21.12
C GLN A 243 -33.58 -12.68 21.51
N PRO A 244 -34.40 -11.98 22.32
CA PRO A 244 -35.73 -12.48 22.69
C PRO A 244 -36.69 -12.55 21.51
#